data_c479c79cf0bd9ad7768a740c7141bf5f
#
_entry.id   c479c79cf0bd9ad7768a740c7141bf5f
#
_cell.length_a   1.000
_cell.length_b   1.000
_cell.length_c   1.000
_cell.angle_alpha   90.00
_cell.angle_beta   90.00
_cell.angle_gamma   90.00
#
_symmetry.space_group_name_H-M   'P 1'
#
loop_
_entity.id
_entity.type
_entity.pdbx_description
1 polymer ?
#
loop_
_entity_poly.entity_id
_entity_poly.type
_entity_poly.pdbx_seq_one_letter_code
_entity_poly.pdbx_strand_id
1 'polypeptide(L)'
;MNVVSLAGASSIVGLAVGVLLVMILLGVLGVFVVVIVANRAEADASGRRPLVVYLFGVAFITIWTAFIGSVAVVSSVVQLIGSHPGGYGGALHPIGDATARGVVLGGLIFIVSLGTFVIHFRKGVEFADAQDQSSSPAKRCQQSYVAAVAFISVLIIIVSLVFAVYAIFQILGPGVFGGAGSIPTLRYLLDAIFVALAGCAILWRHLLLAAPQLWTRRAVTNIEGPGSPPDL
;
A
#
# COMPACT_ATOMS: atom_id res chain seq x y z
N MET A 1 -13.88 -29.47 24.22
CA MET A 1 -13.72 -28.27 23.36
C MET A 1 -12.75 -28.62 22.25
N ASN A 2 -13.23 -28.58 21.00
CA ASN A 2 -12.55 -29.22 19.87
C ASN A 2 -11.34 -28.42 19.40
N VAL A 3 -10.14 -28.95 19.59
CA VAL A 3 -8.85 -28.45 19.08
C VAL A 3 -8.85 -28.35 17.54
N VAL A 4 -9.73 -29.08 16.87
CA VAL A 4 -9.89 -29.12 15.40
C VAL A 4 -10.40 -27.78 14.81
N SER A 5 -11.15 -26.98 15.57
CA SER A 5 -11.70 -25.69 15.05
C SER A 5 -10.67 -24.57 14.98
N LEU A 6 -9.65 -24.57 15.85
CA LEU A 6 -8.60 -23.54 15.88
C LEU A 6 -7.58 -23.71 14.73
N ALA A 7 -7.27 -24.96 14.36
CA ALA A 7 -6.38 -25.23 13.23
C ALA A 7 -7.01 -24.85 11.89
N GLY A 8 -8.34 -24.96 11.76
CA GLY A 8 -9.06 -24.57 10.54
C GLY A 8 -9.08 -23.05 10.28
N ALA A 9 -9.30 -22.26 11.33
CA ALA A 9 -9.35 -20.80 11.18
C ALA A 9 -8.00 -20.18 10.83
N SER A 10 -6.91 -20.66 11.42
CA SER A 10 -5.56 -20.20 11.09
C SER A 10 -5.13 -20.55 9.66
N SER A 11 -5.59 -21.69 9.14
CA SER A 11 -5.31 -22.11 7.75
C SER A 11 -6.07 -21.25 6.73
N ILE A 12 -7.31 -20.85 7.02
CA ILE A 12 -8.12 -20.00 6.12
C ILE A 12 -7.54 -18.58 6.06
N VAL A 13 -7.14 -18.01 7.20
CA VAL A 13 -6.48 -16.69 7.24
C VAL A 13 -5.13 -16.74 6.53
N GLY A 14 -4.33 -17.78 6.75
CA GLY A 14 -3.07 -17.98 6.05
C GLY A 14 -3.25 -18.11 4.53
N LEU A 15 -4.28 -18.85 4.10
CA LEU A 15 -4.63 -18.97 2.69
C LEU A 15 -5.08 -17.62 2.10
N ALA A 16 -5.93 -16.89 2.81
CA ALA A 16 -6.42 -15.58 2.35
C ALA A 16 -5.27 -14.56 2.22
N VAL A 17 -4.35 -14.51 3.19
CA VAL A 17 -3.14 -13.68 3.13
C VAL A 17 -2.23 -14.12 1.98
N GLY A 18 -2.04 -15.42 1.79
CA GLY A 18 -1.26 -15.96 0.67
C GLY A 18 -1.84 -15.60 -0.69
N VAL A 19 -3.15 -15.76 -0.87
CA VAL A 19 -3.86 -15.35 -2.10
C VAL A 19 -3.75 -13.85 -2.33
N LEU A 20 -3.91 -13.02 -1.29
CA LEU A 20 -3.76 -11.58 -1.38
C LEU A 20 -2.34 -11.18 -1.83
N LEU A 21 -1.31 -11.79 -1.25
CA LEU A 21 0.09 -11.55 -1.64
C LEU A 21 0.34 -11.94 -3.10
N VAL A 22 -0.19 -13.07 -3.56
CA VAL A 22 -0.09 -13.50 -4.96
C VAL A 22 -0.81 -12.51 -5.88
N MET A 23 -2.01 -12.06 -5.52
CA MET A 23 -2.77 -11.06 -6.28
C MET A 23 -2.03 -9.72 -6.38
N ILE A 24 -1.44 -9.27 -5.28
CA ILE A 24 -0.60 -8.05 -5.26
C ILE A 24 0.62 -8.25 -6.18
N LEU A 25 1.31 -9.37 -6.07
CA LEU A 25 2.49 -9.66 -6.89
C LEU A 25 2.15 -9.72 -8.38
N LEU A 26 1.05 -10.38 -8.74
CA LEU A 26 0.56 -10.44 -10.12
C LEU A 26 0.10 -9.07 -10.64
N GLY A 27 -0.54 -8.27 -9.78
CA GLY A 27 -0.92 -6.89 -10.10
C GLY A 27 0.31 -6.02 -10.37
N VAL A 28 1.33 -6.11 -9.52
CA VAL A 28 2.62 -5.41 -9.70
C VAL A 28 3.30 -5.83 -10.99
N LEU A 29 3.37 -7.13 -11.25
CA LEU A 29 3.97 -7.66 -12.48
C LEU A 29 3.19 -7.21 -13.71
N GLY A 30 1.84 -7.23 -13.64
CA GLY A 30 0.97 -6.75 -14.71
C GLY A 30 1.18 -5.28 -15.03
N VAL A 31 1.22 -4.42 -14.01
CA VAL A 31 1.50 -2.99 -14.18
C VAL A 31 2.90 -2.78 -14.76
N PHE A 32 3.92 -3.51 -14.29
CA PHE A 32 5.28 -3.41 -14.80
C PHE A 32 5.35 -3.81 -16.29
N VAL A 33 4.66 -4.88 -16.67
CA VAL A 33 4.56 -5.33 -18.07
C VAL A 33 3.85 -4.28 -18.93
N VAL A 34 2.72 -3.73 -18.47
CA VAL A 34 1.98 -2.68 -19.19
C VAL A 34 2.85 -1.44 -19.38
N VAL A 35 3.58 -1.00 -18.35
CA VAL A 35 4.51 0.15 -18.44
C VAL A 35 5.63 -0.12 -19.46
N ILE A 36 6.22 -1.32 -19.44
CA ILE A 36 7.28 -1.70 -20.39
C ILE A 36 6.72 -1.72 -21.82
N VAL A 37 5.56 -2.34 -22.05
CA VAL A 37 4.95 -2.48 -23.39
C VAL A 37 4.50 -1.12 -23.93
N ALA A 38 3.83 -0.31 -23.12
CA ALA A 38 3.40 1.03 -23.50
C ALA A 38 4.57 1.95 -23.84
N ASN A 39 5.72 1.76 -23.18
CA ASN A 39 6.91 2.56 -23.42
C ASN A 39 7.77 2.11 -24.63
N ARG A 40 7.55 0.92 -25.19
CA ARG A 40 8.33 0.44 -26.35
C ARG A 40 7.97 1.15 -27.66
N ALA A 41 6.76 1.68 -27.77
CA ALA A 41 6.22 2.23 -29.02
C ALA A 41 6.74 3.62 -29.40
N GLU A 42 7.37 4.36 -28.48
CA GLU A 42 7.84 5.74 -28.74
C GLU A 42 9.36 5.85 -28.67
N ALA A 43 9.93 6.57 -29.65
CA ALA A 43 11.35 6.90 -29.65
C ALA A 43 11.70 7.82 -28.48
N ASP A 44 12.68 7.41 -27.66
CA ASP A 44 13.22 8.25 -26.56
C ASP A 44 14.38 9.08 -27.09
N ALA A 45 14.08 10.25 -27.63
CA ALA A 45 15.10 11.16 -28.12
C ALA A 45 16.03 11.68 -27.00
N SER A 46 15.61 11.61 -25.73
CA SER A 46 16.39 12.10 -24.58
C SER A 46 17.31 11.04 -23.96
N GLY A 47 17.07 9.74 -24.24
CA GLY A 47 17.80 8.61 -23.61
C GLY A 47 17.58 8.50 -22.08
N ARG A 48 16.70 9.30 -21.49
CA ARG A 48 16.50 9.37 -20.04
C ARG A 48 15.41 8.41 -19.51
N ARG A 49 14.60 7.84 -20.40
CA ARG A 49 13.51 6.94 -20.04
C ARG A 49 13.95 5.79 -19.10
N PRO A 50 15.07 5.06 -19.38
CA PRO A 50 15.46 3.95 -18.51
C PRO A 50 15.74 4.38 -17.08
N LEU A 51 16.33 5.58 -16.88
CA LEU A 51 16.61 6.11 -15.57
C LEU A 51 15.32 6.45 -14.80
N VAL A 52 14.35 7.07 -15.47
CA VAL A 52 13.06 7.44 -14.86
C VAL A 52 12.26 6.19 -14.49
N VAL A 53 12.23 5.17 -15.35
CA VAL A 53 11.60 3.87 -15.07
C VAL A 53 12.26 3.20 -13.86
N TYR A 54 13.59 3.21 -13.78
CA TYR A 54 14.32 2.69 -12.63
C TYR A 54 13.94 3.44 -11.35
N LEU A 55 13.96 4.78 -11.35
CA LEU A 55 13.66 5.58 -10.17
C LEU A 55 12.24 5.34 -9.64
N PHE A 56 11.23 5.33 -10.51
CA PHE A 56 9.85 5.02 -10.12
C PHE A 56 9.65 3.54 -9.77
N GLY A 57 10.38 2.63 -10.39
CA GLY A 57 10.35 1.21 -10.04
C GLY A 57 10.88 0.96 -8.63
N VAL A 58 12.03 1.55 -8.28
CA VAL A 58 12.57 1.48 -6.92
C VAL A 58 11.63 2.18 -5.92
N ALA A 59 11.11 3.36 -6.25
CA ALA A 59 10.14 4.06 -5.40
C ALA A 59 8.88 3.21 -5.15
N PHE A 60 8.40 2.49 -6.17
CA PHE A 60 7.26 1.59 -6.05
C PHE A 60 7.52 0.44 -5.07
N ILE A 61 8.64 -0.26 -5.22
CA ILE A 61 8.99 -1.37 -4.33
C ILE A 61 9.18 -0.87 -2.89
N THR A 62 9.87 0.24 -2.72
CA THR A 62 10.24 0.73 -1.40
C THR A 62 9.06 1.32 -0.63
N ILE A 63 8.06 1.94 -1.28
CA ILE A 63 6.84 2.39 -0.57
C ILE A 63 6.05 1.21 0.00
N TRP A 64 5.93 0.11 -0.74
CA TRP A 64 5.24 -1.08 -0.25
C TRP A 64 6.06 -1.83 0.82
N THR A 65 7.37 -1.85 0.70
CA THR A 65 8.25 -2.40 1.75
C THR A 65 8.15 -1.56 3.04
N ALA A 66 8.11 -0.24 2.93
CA ALA A 66 7.86 0.65 4.07
C ALA A 66 6.48 0.40 4.70
N PHE A 67 5.44 0.23 3.88
CA PHE A 67 4.11 -0.12 4.35
C PHE A 67 4.13 -1.43 5.15
N ILE A 68 4.75 -2.49 4.64
CA ILE A 68 4.88 -3.78 5.35
C ILE A 68 5.65 -3.59 6.67
N GLY A 69 6.73 -2.83 6.66
CA GLY A 69 7.48 -2.49 7.89
C GLY A 69 6.62 -1.79 8.94
N SER A 70 5.79 -0.81 8.52
CA SER A 70 4.88 -0.10 9.42
C SER A 70 3.80 -1.01 10.02
N VAL A 71 3.23 -1.91 9.20
CA VAL A 71 2.26 -2.92 9.66
C VAL A 71 2.92 -3.86 10.68
N ALA A 72 4.14 -4.34 10.43
CA ALA A 72 4.87 -5.21 11.35
C ALA A 72 5.11 -4.54 12.71
N VAL A 73 5.45 -3.24 12.73
CA VAL A 73 5.61 -2.48 13.98
C VAL A 73 4.28 -2.42 14.74
N VAL A 74 3.21 -2.00 14.09
CA VAL A 74 1.91 -1.81 14.74
C VAL A 74 1.33 -3.13 15.21
N SER A 75 1.36 -4.19 14.39
CA SER A 75 0.91 -5.52 14.80
C SER A 75 1.69 -6.04 16.01
N SER A 76 3.01 -5.78 16.06
CA SER A 76 3.81 -6.16 17.22
C SER A 76 3.40 -5.39 18.49
N VAL A 77 3.09 -4.09 18.39
CA VAL A 77 2.60 -3.28 19.51
C VAL A 77 1.19 -3.71 19.93
N VAL A 78 0.30 -3.95 18.97
CA VAL A 78 -1.08 -4.39 19.24
C VAL A 78 -1.11 -5.73 19.99
N GLN A 79 -0.14 -6.62 19.79
CA GLN A 79 -0.03 -7.87 20.54
C GLN A 79 0.23 -7.68 22.04
N LEU A 80 0.69 -6.50 22.47
CA LEU A 80 0.83 -6.20 23.89
C LEU A 80 -0.52 -5.99 24.61
N ILE A 81 -1.58 -5.68 23.87
CA ILE A 81 -2.90 -5.46 24.43
C ILE A 81 -3.43 -6.76 25.02
N GLY A 82 -3.67 -6.77 26.34
CA GLY A 82 -4.18 -7.96 27.06
C GLY A 82 -3.17 -9.09 27.27
N SER A 83 -1.88 -8.88 26.96
CA SER A 83 -0.82 -9.75 27.41
C SER A 83 -0.52 -9.42 28.87
N HIS A 84 -0.90 -10.31 29.78
CA HIS A 84 -0.60 -10.14 31.21
C HIS A 84 0.87 -10.55 31.46
N PRO A 85 1.68 -9.69 32.10
CA PRO A 85 3.07 -10.02 32.48
C PRO A 85 3.18 -11.05 33.61
N GLY A 86 2.11 -11.74 33.99
CA GLY A 86 2.05 -12.58 35.17
C GLY A 86 1.16 -13.82 35.06
N GLY A 87 1.18 -14.53 33.94
CA GLY A 87 0.60 -15.88 33.91
C GLY A 87 1.37 -16.78 34.86
N TYR A 88 0.72 -17.23 35.95
CA TYR A 88 1.23 -18.23 36.89
C TYR A 88 1.51 -19.56 36.15
N GLY A 89 2.67 -19.69 35.63
CA GLY A 89 3.14 -20.87 34.89
C GLY A 89 4.56 -20.66 34.44
N GLY A 90 5.45 -20.66 35.34
CA GLY A 90 6.90 -20.91 35.46
C GLY A 90 7.81 -21.02 34.24
N ALA A 91 7.40 -20.66 33.05
CA ALA A 91 8.25 -20.46 31.89
C ALA A 91 8.19 -19.00 31.51
N LEU A 92 9.26 -18.27 31.78
CA LEU A 92 9.56 -16.96 31.20
C LEU A 92 9.63 -17.10 29.68
N HIS A 93 8.47 -17.31 29.04
CA HIS A 93 8.40 -17.14 27.59
C HIS A 93 8.45 -15.65 27.32
N PRO A 94 9.48 -15.19 26.63
CA PRO A 94 9.72 -13.79 26.36
C PRO A 94 8.76 -13.31 25.25
N ILE A 95 7.46 -13.14 25.60
CA ILE A 95 6.52 -12.41 24.71
C ILE A 95 7.15 -11.03 24.40
N GLY A 96 7.84 -10.44 25.39
CA GLY A 96 8.61 -9.22 25.20
C GLY A 96 9.69 -9.30 24.11
N ASP A 97 10.41 -10.41 24.02
CA ASP A 97 11.47 -10.58 23.00
C ASP A 97 10.93 -10.66 21.58
N ALA A 98 9.87 -11.41 21.35
CA ALA A 98 9.26 -11.53 20.03
C ALA A 98 8.66 -10.20 19.57
N THR A 99 7.96 -9.51 20.46
CA THR A 99 7.40 -8.17 20.18
C THR A 99 8.51 -7.14 19.97
N ALA A 100 9.53 -7.12 20.82
CA ALA A 100 10.65 -6.21 20.66
C ALA A 100 11.38 -6.44 19.31
N ARG A 101 11.62 -7.70 18.94
CA ARG A 101 12.19 -8.04 17.63
C ARG A 101 11.31 -7.58 16.48
N GLY A 102 10.00 -7.78 16.59
CA GLY A 102 9.03 -7.34 15.57
C GLY A 102 9.03 -5.81 15.40
N VAL A 103 9.06 -5.05 16.49
CA VAL A 103 9.15 -3.58 16.48
C VAL A 103 10.48 -3.12 15.89
N VAL A 104 11.60 -3.69 16.34
CA VAL A 104 12.93 -3.29 15.85
C VAL A 104 13.10 -3.62 14.38
N LEU A 105 12.78 -4.84 13.97
CA LEU A 105 12.91 -5.27 12.58
C LEU A 105 11.95 -4.51 11.66
N GLY A 106 10.68 -4.40 12.03
CA GLY A 106 9.68 -3.64 11.28
C GLY A 106 10.05 -2.16 11.19
N GLY A 107 10.52 -1.55 12.29
CA GLY A 107 11.00 -0.18 12.32
C GLY A 107 12.21 0.06 11.41
N LEU A 108 13.17 -0.86 11.41
CA LEU A 108 14.34 -0.79 10.55
C LEU A 108 13.96 -0.89 9.07
N ILE A 109 13.10 -1.85 8.73
CA ILE A 109 12.54 -2.00 7.37
C ILE A 109 11.81 -0.71 6.96
N PHE A 110 10.97 -0.17 7.83
CA PHE A 110 10.22 1.05 7.57
C PHE A 110 11.14 2.24 7.29
N ILE A 111 12.11 2.52 8.17
CA ILE A 111 13.00 3.69 8.06
C ILE A 111 13.86 3.60 6.80
N VAL A 112 14.50 2.46 6.56
CA VAL A 112 15.38 2.28 5.39
C VAL A 112 14.58 2.38 4.10
N SER A 113 13.41 1.70 4.03
CA SER A 113 12.57 1.72 2.84
C SER A 113 11.96 3.08 2.59
N LEU A 114 11.50 3.79 3.63
CA LEU A 114 10.96 5.14 3.51
C LEU A 114 12.02 6.15 3.05
N GLY A 115 13.24 6.06 3.60
CA GLY A 115 14.36 6.90 3.18
C GLY A 115 14.71 6.68 1.71
N THR A 116 14.82 5.42 1.29
CA THR A 116 15.07 5.05 -0.10
C THR A 116 13.94 5.52 -1.01
N PHE A 117 12.69 5.35 -0.61
CA PHE A 117 11.51 5.86 -1.32
C PHE A 117 11.61 7.36 -1.57
N VAL A 118 11.84 8.14 -0.52
CA VAL A 118 11.87 9.61 -0.62
C VAL A 118 12.94 10.08 -1.61
N ILE A 119 14.14 9.48 -1.56
CA ILE A 119 15.25 9.83 -2.45
C ILE A 119 14.88 9.52 -3.91
N HIS A 120 14.47 8.29 -4.20
CA HIS A 120 14.19 7.85 -5.57
C HIS A 120 12.96 8.54 -6.15
N PHE A 121 11.92 8.72 -5.35
CA PHE A 121 10.71 9.41 -5.77
C PHE A 121 10.97 10.88 -6.11
N ARG A 122 11.69 11.62 -5.24
CA ARG A 122 12.04 13.03 -5.50
C ARG A 122 12.87 13.17 -6.77
N LYS A 123 13.89 12.33 -6.94
CA LYS A 123 14.69 12.31 -8.15
C LYS A 123 13.87 11.95 -9.39
N GLY A 124 12.98 10.96 -9.29
CA GLY A 124 12.07 10.59 -10.38
C GLY A 124 11.19 11.75 -10.84
N VAL A 125 10.60 12.49 -9.88
CA VAL A 125 9.78 13.67 -10.17
C VAL A 125 10.63 14.79 -10.78
N GLU A 126 11.80 15.10 -10.22
CA GLU A 126 12.72 16.10 -10.75
C GLU A 126 13.08 15.81 -12.22
N PHE A 127 13.40 14.56 -12.56
CA PHE A 127 13.70 14.17 -13.94
C PHE A 127 12.47 14.19 -14.86
N ALA A 128 11.28 13.89 -14.33
CA ALA A 128 10.04 13.96 -15.09
C ALA A 128 9.60 15.41 -15.38
N ASP A 129 9.83 16.32 -14.44
CA ASP A 129 9.46 17.74 -14.58
C ASP A 129 10.48 18.56 -15.41
N ALA A 130 11.73 18.11 -15.47
CA ALA A 130 12.75 18.73 -16.32
C ALA A 130 12.46 18.63 -17.84
N GLN A 131 11.44 17.85 -18.23
CA GLN A 131 10.97 17.76 -19.61
C GLN A 131 9.67 18.57 -19.74
N ASP A 132 9.77 19.76 -20.31
CA ASP A 132 8.68 20.77 -20.43
C ASP A 132 7.44 20.31 -21.24
N GLN A 133 7.50 19.15 -21.88
CA GLN A 133 6.38 18.63 -22.66
C GLN A 133 5.46 17.74 -21.80
N SER A 134 4.20 18.15 -21.70
CA SER A 134 3.14 17.37 -20.99
C SER A 134 2.95 15.93 -21.52
N SER A 135 3.42 15.64 -22.71
CA SER A 135 3.39 14.34 -23.40
C SER A 135 4.71 13.56 -23.29
N SER A 136 5.68 14.03 -22.48
CA SER A 136 6.99 13.36 -22.39
C SER A 136 6.86 11.93 -21.85
N PRO A 137 7.68 10.98 -22.33
CA PRO A 137 7.70 9.60 -21.83
C PRO A 137 7.94 9.52 -20.32
N ALA A 138 8.70 10.42 -19.75
CA ALA A 138 8.97 10.50 -18.32
C ALA A 138 7.70 10.85 -17.50
N LYS A 139 6.88 11.80 -17.97
CA LYS A 139 5.60 12.14 -17.32
C LYS A 139 4.60 10.99 -17.39
N ARG A 140 4.58 10.24 -18.49
CA ARG A 140 3.73 9.02 -18.58
C ARG A 140 4.17 7.95 -17.60
N CYS A 141 5.49 7.77 -17.37
CA CYS A 141 5.99 6.86 -16.33
C CYS A 141 5.53 7.30 -14.93
N GLN A 142 5.59 8.60 -14.62
CA GLN A 142 5.07 9.14 -13.37
C GLN A 142 3.57 8.89 -13.20
N GLN A 143 2.76 9.14 -14.24
CA GLN A 143 1.32 8.90 -14.22
C GLN A 143 0.99 7.43 -14.00
N SER A 144 1.70 6.53 -14.70
CA SER A 144 1.54 5.07 -14.53
C SER A 144 1.91 4.62 -13.13
N TYR A 145 2.99 5.17 -12.56
CA TYR A 145 3.38 4.92 -11.17
C TYR A 145 2.27 5.34 -10.19
N VAL A 146 1.76 6.58 -10.32
CA VAL A 146 0.70 7.09 -9.44
C VAL A 146 -0.58 6.25 -9.55
N ALA A 147 -0.97 5.89 -10.77
CA ALA A 147 -2.13 5.02 -11.01
C ALA A 147 -1.96 3.63 -10.37
N ALA A 148 -0.78 3.03 -10.49
CA ALA A 148 -0.47 1.73 -9.89
C ALA A 148 -0.54 1.77 -8.36
N VAL A 149 0.08 2.78 -7.74
CA VAL A 149 0.04 2.96 -6.28
C VAL A 149 -1.39 3.21 -5.81
N ALA A 150 -2.15 4.07 -6.50
CA ALA A 150 -3.54 4.34 -6.16
C ALA A 150 -4.41 3.09 -6.24
N PHE A 151 -4.27 2.30 -7.32
CA PHE A 151 -5.03 1.06 -7.50
C PHE A 151 -4.77 0.06 -6.36
N ILE A 152 -3.49 -0.20 -6.02
CA ILE A 152 -3.15 -1.13 -4.94
C ILE A 152 -3.62 -0.59 -3.58
N SER A 153 -3.49 0.72 -3.34
CA SER A 153 -3.99 1.34 -2.10
C SER A 153 -5.49 1.12 -1.93
N VAL A 154 -6.29 1.29 -2.99
CA VAL A 154 -7.73 1.05 -2.96
C VAL A 154 -8.05 -0.41 -2.65
N LEU A 155 -7.34 -1.37 -3.26
CA LEU A 155 -7.51 -2.79 -2.96
C LEU A 155 -7.21 -3.11 -1.49
N ILE A 156 -6.11 -2.58 -0.95
CA ILE A 156 -5.74 -2.75 0.46
C ILE A 156 -6.81 -2.19 1.38
N ILE A 157 -7.32 -0.99 1.10
CA ILE A 157 -8.40 -0.35 1.88
C ILE A 157 -9.65 -1.22 1.87
N ILE A 158 -10.12 -1.68 0.71
CA ILE A 158 -11.31 -2.52 0.59
C ILE A 158 -11.15 -3.81 1.41
N VAL A 159 -10.05 -4.52 1.22
CA VAL A 159 -9.79 -5.78 1.94
C VAL A 159 -9.72 -5.54 3.44
N SER A 160 -9.02 -4.50 3.89
CA SER A 160 -8.91 -4.16 5.31
C SER A 160 -10.24 -3.78 5.92
N LEU A 161 -11.10 -3.07 5.20
CA LEU A 161 -12.46 -2.75 5.66
C LEU A 161 -13.33 -4.00 5.81
N VAL A 162 -13.22 -4.96 4.89
CA VAL A 162 -13.93 -6.25 5.01
C VAL A 162 -13.49 -6.98 6.27
N PHE A 163 -12.18 -7.05 6.55
CA PHE A 163 -11.67 -7.67 7.77
C PHE A 163 -12.09 -6.92 9.04
N ALA A 164 -12.11 -5.57 9.01
CA ALA A 164 -12.56 -4.77 10.14
C ALA A 164 -14.05 -5.02 10.44
N VAL A 165 -14.91 -5.02 9.41
CA VAL A 165 -16.35 -5.32 9.56
C VAL A 165 -16.55 -6.73 10.08
N TYR A 166 -15.82 -7.72 9.55
CA TYR A 166 -15.89 -9.09 10.05
C TYR A 166 -15.50 -9.21 11.53
N ALA A 167 -14.43 -8.53 11.94
CA ALA A 167 -14.02 -8.48 13.35
C ALA A 167 -15.08 -7.85 14.26
N ILE A 168 -15.76 -6.79 13.79
CA ILE A 168 -16.88 -6.17 14.51
C ILE A 168 -18.02 -7.19 14.73
N PHE A 169 -18.40 -7.93 13.68
CA PHE A 169 -19.43 -8.99 13.83
C PHE A 169 -19.00 -10.10 14.79
N GLN A 170 -17.73 -10.48 14.83
CA GLN A 170 -17.21 -11.43 15.81
C GLN A 170 -17.30 -10.91 17.26
N ILE A 171 -17.11 -9.60 17.47
CA ILE A 171 -17.25 -8.97 18.79
C ILE A 171 -18.73 -8.92 19.20
N LEU A 172 -19.65 -8.56 18.28
CA LEU A 172 -21.07 -8.38 18.56
C LEU A 172 -21.82 -9.73 18.70
N GLY A 173 -21.39 -10.75 17.97
CA GLY A 173 -22.05 -12.04 17.93
C GLY A 173 -21.07 -13.23 18.00
N PRO A 174 -20.32 -13.40 19.10
CA PRO A 174 -19.26 -14.41 19.18
C PRO A 174 -19.77 -15.84 19.02
N GLY A 175 -21.01 -16.12 19.39
CA GLY A 175 -21.64 -17.45 19.21
C GLY A 175 -22.03 -17.77 17.77
N VAL A 176 -22.19 -16.78 16.91
CA VAL A 176 -22.60 -16.93 15.50
C VAL A 176 -21.40 -16.90 14.58
N PHE A 177 -20.45 -16.00 14.84
CA PHE A 177 -19.31 -15.71 13.94
C PHE A 177 -18.00 -16.36 14.40
N GLY A 178 -18.01 -17.21 15.44
CA GLY A 178 -16.86 -18.02 15.83
C GLY A 178 -15.65 -17.23 16.34
N GLY A 179 -15.87 -16.19 17.15
CA GLY A 179 -14.80 -15.37 17.68
C GLY A 179 -13.84 -16.12 18.60
N ALA A 180 -12.54 -15.91 18.44
CA ALA A 180 -11.48 -16.47 19.29
C ALA A 180 -11.41 -15.84 20.71
N GLY A 181 -12.41 -15.03 21.09
CA GLY A 181 -12.46 -14.22 22.30
C GLY A 181 -12.33 -12.72 21.99
N SER A 182 -12.70 -11.88 22.97
CA SER A 182 -12.76 -10.41 22.75
C SER A 182 -11.38 -9.78 22.47
N ILE A 183 -10.34 -10.20 23.17
CA ILE A 183 -8.98 -9.61 23.04
C ILE A 183 -8.32 -9.94 21.70
N PRO A 184 -8.22 -11.20 21.24
CA PRO A 184 -7.68 -11.51 19.92
C PRO A 184 -8.44 -10.81 18.79
N THR A 185 -9.78 -10.79 18.87
CA THR A 185 -10.61 -10.14 17.84
C THR A 185 -10.40 -8.62 17.83
N LEU A 186 -10.24 -7.99 19.00
CA LEU A 186 -9.89 -6.57 19.09
C LEU A 186 -8.53 -6.26 18.44
N ARG A 187 -7.54 -7.12 18.63
CA ARG A 187 -6.22 -6.98 17.98
C ARG A 187 -6.37 -7.01 16.45
N TYR A 188 -7.12 -7.98 15.90
CA TYR A 188 -7.39 -8.04 14.46
C TYR A 188 -8.10 -6.79 13.95
N LEU A 189 -9.06 -6.28 14.70
CA LEU A 189 -9.77 -5.05 14.36
C LEU A 189 -8.81 -3.84 14.29
N LEU A 190 -7.94 -3.70 15.28
CA LEU A 190 -6.97 -2.61 15.33
C LEU A 190 -5.95 -2.70 14.18
N ASP A 191 -5.45 -3.90 13.88
CA ASP A 191 -4.57 -4.14 12.73
C ASP A 191 -5.27 -3.79 11.42
N ALA A 192 -6.50 -4.23 11.21
CA ALA A 192 -7.26 -3.94 10.01
C ALA A 192 -7.54 -2.43 9.83
N ILE A 193 -7.91 -1.73 10.92
CA ILE A 193 -8.09 -0.27 10.90
C ILE A 193 -6.78 0.43 10.55
N PHE A 194 -5.66 0.03 11.17
CA PHE A 194 -4.36 0.62 10.86
C PHE A 194 -3.98 0.43 9.38
N VAL A 195 -4.14 -0.77 8.85
CA VAL A 195 -3.84 -1.09 7.44
C VAL A 195 -4.71 -0.24 6.50
N ALA A 196 -6.01 -0.07 6.80
CA ALA A 196 -6.89 0.80 6.04
C ALA A 196 -6.43 2.27 6.08
N LEU A 197 -6.11 2.80 7.26
CA LEU A 197 -5.64 4.18 7.43
C LEU A 197 -4.31 4.43 6.73
N ALA A 198 -3.36 3.51 6.82
CA ALA A 198 -2.08 3.61 6.13
C ALA A 198 -2.28 3.56 4.60
N GLY A 199 -3.16 2.69 4.10
CA GLY A 199 -3.57 2.66 2.69
C GLY A 199 -4.20 3.97 2.23
N CYS A 200 -5.10 4.56 3.04
CA CYS A 200 -5.69 5.88 2.79
C CYS A 200 -4.63 7.00 2.75
N ALA A 201 -3.66 6.99 3.65
CA ALA A 201 -2.59 7.98 3.68
C ALA A 201 -1.71 7.92 2.42
N ILE A 202 -1.35 6.71 1.97
CA ILE A 202 -0.61 6.51 0.72
C ILE A 202 -1.43 6.99 -0.47
N LEU A 203 -2.70 6.59 -0.56
CA LEU A 203 -3.62 7.00 -1.63
C LEU A 203 -3.76 8.52 -1.68
N TRP A 204 -4.06 9.15 -0.54
CA TRP A 204 -4.22 10.60 -0.42
C TRP A 204 -2.99 11.36 -0.89
N ARG A 205 -1.80 10.94 -0.43
CA ARG A 205 -0.53 11.55 -0.83
C ARG A 205 -0.31 11.50 -2.35
N HIS A 206 -0.64 10.37 -3.00
CA HIS A 206 -0.46 10.20 -4.43
C HIS A 206 -1.54 10.91 -5.26
N LEU A 207 -2.79 10.99 -4.76
CA LEU A 207 -3.84 11.79 -5.39
C LEU A 207 -3.52 13.29 -5.37
N LEU A 208 -2.94 13.80 -4.28
CA LEU A 208 -2.48 15.20 -4.22
C LEU A 208 -1.40 15.51 -5.26
N LEU A 209 -0.54 14.54 -5.58
CA LEU A 209 0.46 14.69 -6.63
C LEU A 209 -0.14 14.67 -8.05
N ALA A 210 -1.26 13.97 -8.24
CA ALA A 210 -1.99 13.94 -9.52
C ALA A 210 -2.92 15.15 -9.71
N ALA A 211 -3.37 15.78 -8.62
CA ALA A 211 -4.37 16.85 -8.64
C ALA A 211 -4.03 18.03 -9.56
N PRO A 212 -2.79 18.60 -9.58
CA PRO A 212 -2.48 19.73 -10.44
C PRO A 212 -2.76 19.46 -11.93
N GLN A 213 -2.50 18.24 -12.38
CA GLN A 213 -2.69 17.83 -13.77
C GLN A 213 -4.17 17.69 -14.16
N LEU A 214 -5.04 17.37 -13.20
CA LEU A 214 -6.48 17.25 -13.42
C LEU A 214 -7.15 18.63 -13.53
N TRP A 215 -6.65 19.61 -12.80
CA TRP A 215 -7.20 20.98 -12.79
C TRP A 215 -6.76 21.79 -14.02
N THR A 216 -5.53 21.66 -14.48
CA THR A 216 -5.03 22.36 -15.66
C THR A 216 -5.74 21.92 -16.94
N ARG A 217 -6.13 20.65 -17.08
CA ARG A 217 -6.90 20.19 -18.25
C ARG A 217 -8.28 20.83 -18.34
N ARG A 218 -8.97 21.08 -17.21
CA ARG A 218 -10.27 21.78 -17.20
C ARG A 218 -10.20 23.24 -17.60
N ALA A 219 -9.11 23.91 -17.27
CA ALA A 219 -8.92 25.33 -17.63
C ALA A 219 -8.75 25.52 -19.15
N VAL A 220 -8.05 24.61 -19.83
CA VAL A 220 -7.82 24.69 -21.29
C VAL A 220 -9.10 24.42 -22.08
N THR A 221 -9.92 23.44 -21.68
CA THR A 221 -11.20 23.13 -22.37
C THR A 221 -12.26 24.21 -22.23
N ASN A 222 -12.17 25.08 -21.23
CA ASN A 222 -13.09 26.21 -21.04
C ASN A 222 -12.68 27.48 -21.80
N ILE A 223 -11.46 27.53 -22.36
CA ILE A 223 -10.98 28.70 -23.13
C ILE A 223 -11.28 28.55 -24.64
N GLU A 224 -11.40 27.33 -25.13
CA GLU A 224 -11.90 27.06 -26.49
C GLU A 224 -13.44 27.12 -26.51
N GLY A 225 -13.96 28.34 -26.31
CA GLY A 225 -15.39 28.60 -26.47
C GLY A 225 -15.83 28.35 -27.93
N PRO A 226 -17.11 27.94 -28.14
CA PRO A 226 -17.63 27.76 -29.49
C PRO A 226 -17.81 29.12 -30.15
N GLY A 227 -16.81 29.60 -30.90
CA GLY A 227 -16.96 30.87 -31.56
C GLY A 227 -15.72 31.48 -32.24
N SER A 228 -14.74 30.69 -32.67
CA SER A 228 -13.78 31.20 -33.65
C SER A 228 -14.49 31.16 -35.02
N PRO A 229 -14.77 32.34 -35.67
CA PRO A 229 -15.30 32.32 -37.02
C PRO A 229 -14.25 31.73 -37.97
N PRO A 230 -14.69 30.97 -38.98
CA PRO A 230 -13.76 30.47 -40.00
C PRO A 230 -13.14 31.67 -40.74
N ASP A 231 -11.83 31.72 -40.76
CA ASP A 231 -11.06 32.68 -41.53
C ASP A 231 -11.46 32.53 -43.03
N LEU A 232 -12.05 33.60 -43.59
CA LEU A 232 -12.35 33.76 -44.99
C LEU A 232 -11.09 34.15 -45.76
#